data_a292824c21ca2cb767be6a94d63d37cb
#
_entry.id   a292824c21ca2cb767be6a94d63d37cb
#
_cell.length_a   1.000
_cell.length_b   1.000
_cell.length_c   1.000
_cell.angle_alpha   90.00
_cell.angle_beta   90.00
_cell.angle_gamma   90.00
#
_symmetry.space_group_name_H-M   'P 1'
#
loop_
_entity.id
_entity.type
_entity.pdbx_description
1 polymer ?
#
loop_
_entity_poly.entity_id
_entity_poly.type
_entity_poly.pdbx_seq_one_letter_code
_entity_poly.pdbx_strand_id
1 'polypeptide(L)'
;MTQPQRAQLRDFVVEHFSREELITFCADYFRDFFEDYEGTNLSKSSLAGNLIEHCEHRELTDKLRANLQRVREKPYLTKFERVPVVEMKAQPRNPRQVFLSHAHEDVDFALRLAKDLRDAGLSVWMTPDSVQPGEQWASAIERGLDESKMFIVLLTPNSVKSRWVKKETLHALEHDDVFTIAPVLLKTCDVNQLSKFLTQTQYINFERDYGRGLEAL
;
A
#
# COMPACT_ATOMS: atom_id res chain seq x y z
N MET A 1 -23.27 -10.20 7.21
CA MET A 1 -24.23 -9.18 7.74
C MET A 1 -25.67 -9.57 7.45
N THR A 2 -26.65 -9.08 8.23
CA THR A 2 -28.07 -9.22 7.89
C THR A 2 -28.47 -8.26 6.76
N GLN A 3 -29.58 -8.54 6.04
CA GLN A 3 -30.07 -7.64 4.98
C GLN A 3 -30.31 -6.19 5.46
N PRO A 4 -30.90 -5.95 6.65
CA PRO A 4 -31.06 -4.60 7.19
C PRO A 4 -29.71 -3.89 7.44
N GLN A 5 -28.69 -4.61 7.92
CA GLN A 5 -27.37 -4.05 8.15
C GLN A 5 -26.65 -3.64 6.86
N ARG A 6 -26.83 -4.42 5.79
CA ARG A 6 -26.31 -4.06 4.44
C ARG A 6 -26.95 -2.78 3.94
N ALA A 7 -28.27 -2.66 4.04
CA ALA A 7 -28.99 -1.48 3.59
C ALA A 7 -28.54 -0.23 4.36
N GLN A 8 -28.44 -0.31 5.69
CA GLN A 8 -27.99 0.81 6.51
C GLN A 8 -26.56 1.26 6.16
N LEU A 9 -25.66 0.31 5.90
CA LEU A 9 -24.26 0.63 5.55
C LEU A 9 -24.17 1.25 4.15
N ARG A 10 -24.94 0.72 3.19
CA ARG A 10 -25.03 1.29 1.84
C ARG A 10 -25.59 2.71 1.88
N ASP A 11 -26.67 2.93 2.61
CA ASP A 11 -27.31 4.23 2.74
C ASP A 11 -26.37 5.24 3.39
N PHE A 12 -25.59 4.81 4.38
CA PHE A 12 -24.54 5.63 4.99
C PHE A 12 -23.50 6.06 3.96
N VAL A 13 -22.97 5.12 3.16
CA VAL A 13 -21.97 5.42 2.13
C VAL A 13 -22.55 6.37 1.08
N VAL A 14 -23.78 6.13 0.63
CA VAL A 14 -24.45 6.99 -0.35
C VAL A 14 -24.72 8.40 0.18
N GLU A 15 -25.03 8.54 1.47
CA GLU A 15 -25.31 9.82 2.10
C GLU A 15 -24.03 10.66 2.34
N HIS A 16 -22.93 10.01 2.76
CA HIS A 16 -21.76 10.71 3.28
C HIS A 16 -20.55 10.75 2.35
N PHE A 17 -20.61 10.14 1.17
CA PHE A 17 -19.56 10.18 0.17
C PHE A 17 -20.08 10.72 -1.16
N SER A 18 -19.31 11.55 -1.86
CA SER A 18 -19.51 11.76 -3.29
C SER A 18 -19.10 10.50 -4.05
N ARG A 19 -19.39 10.43 -5.36
CA ARG A 19 -18.93 9.31 -6.18
C ARG A 19 -17.40 9.26 -6.27
N GLU A 20 -16.77 10.41 -6.42
CA GLU A 20 -15.33 10.59 -6.51
C GLU A 20 -14.64 10.20 -5.19
N GLU A 21 -15.19 10.64 -4.05
CA GLU A 21 -14.68 10.25 -2.73
C GLU A 21 -14.81 8.75 -2.49
N LEU A 22 -15.90 8.12 -2.93
CA LEU A 22 -16.06 6.67 -2.80
C LEU A 22 -15.07 5.91 -3.69
N ILE A 23 -14.79 6.39 -4.90
CA ILE A 23 -13.76 5.81 -5.77
C ILE A 23 -12.38 5.92 -5.10
N THR A 24 -12.04 7.08 -4.55
CA THR A 24 -10.79 7.29 -3.80
C THR A 24 -10.72 6.35 -2.59
N PHE A 25 -11.81 6.27 -1.81
CA PHE A 25 -11.90 5.35 -0.67
C PHE A 25 -11.68 3.89 -1.08
N CYS A 26 -12.27 3.45 -2.20
CA CYS A 26 -12.03 2.10 -2.71
C CYS A 26 -10.58 1.90 -3.14
N ALA A 27 -9.97 2.88 -3.81
CA ALA A 27 -8.58 2.83 -4.22
C ALA A 27 -7.62 2.73 -3.02
N ASP A 28 -7.92 3.46 -1.95
CA ASP A 28 -7.07 3.54 -0.76
C ASP A 28 -7.19 2.30 0.14
N TYR A 29 -8.40 1.75 0.30
CA TYR A 29 -8.68 0.72 1.31
C TYR A 29 -9.10 -0.63 0.75
N PHE A 30 -9.59 -0.70 -0.50
CA PHE A 30 -10.16 -1.90 -1.14
C PHE A 30 -9.73 -1.98 -2.61
N ARG A 31 -8.44 -2.07 -2.79
CA ARG A 31 -7.82 -1.95 -4.09
C ARG A 31 -8.26 -3.01 -5.09
N ASP A 32 -8.34 -4.28 -4.67
CA ASP A 32 -8.81 -5.37 -5.55
C ASP A 32 -10.21 -5.06 -6.09
N PHE A 33 -11.09 -4.54 -5.20
CA PHE A 33 -12.39 -4.07 -5.61
C PHE A 33 -12.29 -2.89 -6.59
N PHE A 34 -11.40 -1.93 -6.30
CA PHE A 34 -11.22 -0.77 -7.18
C PHE A 34 -10.75 -1.17 -8.58
N GLU A 35 -9.82 -2.11 -8.71
CA GLU A 35 -9.31 -2.58 -10.00
C GLU A 35 -10.38 -3.30 -10.84
N ASP A 36 -11.26 -4.06 -10.21
CA ASP A 36 -12.39 -4.73 -10.87
C ASP A 36 -13.43 -3.73 -11.41
N TYR A 37 -13.52 -2.54 -10.81
CA TYR A 37 -14.54 -1.54 -11.13
C TYR A 37 -13.99 -0.22 -11.67
N GLU A 38 -12.66 -0.09 -11.81
CA GLU A 38 -12.02 1.09 -12.42
C GLU A 38 -12.52 1.28 -13.87
N GLY A 39 -12.97 2.50 -14.17
CA GLY A 39 -13.50 2.84 -15.50
C GLY A 39 -14.96 2.42 -15.75
N THR A 40 -15.61 1.74 -14.80
CA THR A 40 -17.03 1.43 -14.92
C THR A 40 -17.91 2.66 -14.67
N ASN A 41 -19.04 2.73 -15.37
CA ASN A 41 -19.98 3.84 -15.25
C ASN A 41 -21.11 3.53 -14.23
N LEU A 42 -20.77 2.83 -13.15
CA LEU A 42 -21.73 2.47 -12.10
C LEU A 42 -22.22 3.69 -11.33
N SER A 43 -23.50 3.65 -10.94
CA SER A 43 -24.04 4.64 -10.01
C SER A 43 -23.36 4.53 -8.66
N LYS A 44 -23.32 5.63 -7.89
CA LYS A 44 -22.77 5.64 -6.53
C LYS A 44 -23.40 4.56 -5.65
N SER A 45 -24.72 4.38 -5.75
CA SER A 45 -25.45 3.35 -4.98
C SER A 45 -25.06 1.93 -5.38
N SER A 46 -24.86 1.68 -6.69
CA SER A 46 -24.40 0.38 -7.19
C SER A 46 -22.97 0.09 -6.74
N LEU A 47 -22.09 1.10 -6.82
CA LEU A 47 -20.70 0.98 -6.38
C LEU A 47 -20.61 0.67 -4.87
N ALA A 48 -21.40 1.37 -4.05
CA ALA A 48 -21.49 1.11 -2.61
C ALA A 48 -22.04 -0.30 -2.31
N GLY A 49 -23.06 -0.75 -3.03
CA GLY A 49 -23.61 -2.10 -2.89
C GLY A 49 -22.60 -3.19 -3.21
N ASN A 50 -21.89 -3.04 -4.34
CA ASN A 50 -20.87 -3.98 -4.79
C ASN A 50 -19.67 -4.02 -3.83
N LEU A 51 -19.24 -2.86 -3.29
CA LEU A 51 -18.19 -2.81 -2.28
C LEU A 51 -18.56 -3.59 -1.02
N ILE A 52 -19.80 -3.43 -0.53
CA ILE A 52 -20.27 -4.15 0.66
C ILE A 52 -20.31 -5.65 0.38
N GLU A 53 -20.85 -6.06 -0.76
CA GLU A 53 -20.92 -7.47 -1.16
C GLU A 53 -19.51 -8.09 -1.30
N HIS A 54 -18.59 -7.39 -1.95
CA HIS A 54 -17.18 -7.77 -2.04
C HIS A 54 -16.57 -7.99 -0.66
N CYS A 55 -16.77 -7.04 0.27
CA CYS A 55 -16.25 -7.15 1.63
C CYS A 55 -16.88 -8.30 2.42
N GLU A 56 -18.13 -8.65 2.17
CA GLU A 56 -18.76 -9.79 2.81
C GLU A 56 -18.21 -11.12 2.31
N HIS A 57 -18.07 -11.27 0.99
CA HIS A 57 -17.54 -12.49 0.39
C HIS A 57 -16.09 -12.78 0.80
N ARG A 58 -15.33 -11.75 1.17
CA ARG A 58 -13.92 -11.83 1.56
C ARG A 58 -13.65 -11.64 3.05
N GLU A 59 -14.70 -11.65 3.87
CA GLU A 59 -14.62 -11.44 5.33
C GLU A 59 -13.98 -10.11 5.75
N LEU A 60 -14.06 -9.09 4.87
CA LEU A 60 -13.48 -7.75 5.08
C LEU A 60 -14.49 -6.76 5.68
N THR A 61 -15.62 -7.21 6.19
CA THR A 61 -16.68 -6.34 6.71
C THR A 61 -16.21 -5.45 7.86
N ASP A 62 -15.41 -5.99 8.77
CA ASP A 62 -14.89 -5.22 9.90
C ASP A 62 -13.85 -4.18 9.44
N LYS A 63 -13.00 -4.53 8.47
CA LYS A 63 -12.09 -3.57 7.79
C LYS A 63 -12.89 -2.43 7.13
N LEU A 64 -13.97 -2.75 6.44
CA LEU A 64 -14.85 -1.74 5.82
C LEU A 64 -15.43 -0.79 6.86
N ARG A 65 -16.02 -1.32 7.93
CA ARG A 65 -16.63 -0.52 8.99
C ARG A 65 -15.60 0.35 9.72
N ALA A 66 -14.42 -0.17 10.02
CA ALA A 66 -13.34 0.56 10.66
C ALA A 66 -12.86 1.73 9.79
N ASN A 67 -12.67 1.53 8.48
CA ASN A 67 -12.26 2.58 7.56
C ASN A 67 -13.35 3.62 7.32
N LEU A 68 -14.63 3.22 7.24
CA LEU A 68 -15.75 4.18 7.19
C LEU A 68 -15.81 5.04 8.45
N GLN A 69 -15.63 4.44 9.62
CA GLN A 69 -15.54 5.18 10.88
C GLN A 69 -14.33 6.14 10.88
N ARG A 70 -13.15 5.70 10.42
CA ARG A 70 -11.95 6.53 10.35
C ARG A 70 -12.14 7.76 9.47
N VAL A 71 -12.73 7.60 8.28
CA VAL A 71 -12.89 8.66 7.28
C VAL A 71 -14.07 9.59 7.61
N ARG A 72 -15.11 9.08 8.27
CA ARG A 72 -16.35 9.80 8.60
C ARG A 72 -16.77 9.55 10.05
N GLU A 73 -15.88 9.80 11.01
CA GLU A 73 -16.08 9.41 12.42
C GLU A 73 -17.38 9.95 13.02
N LYS A 74 -17.63 11.25 12.95
CA LYS A 74 -18.85 11.86 13.53
C LYS A 74 -20.13 11.32 12.91
N PRO A 75 -20.33 11.32 11.58
CA PRO A 75 -21.49 10.73 10.95
C PRO A 75 -21.65 9.24 11.26
N TYR A 76 -20.54 8.50 11.29
CA TYR A 76 -20.55 7.07 11.55
C TYR A 76 -21.08 6.76 12.96
N LEU A 77 -20.55 7.43 13.98
CA LEU A 77 -20.93 7.24 15.38
C LEU A 77 -22.36 7.70 15.70
N THR A 78 -22.95 8.52 14.85
CA THR A 78 -24.37 8.90 14.97
C THR A 78 -25.32 7.77 14.55
N LYS A 79 -24.87 6.90 13.64
CA LYS A 79 -25.70 5.88 13.00
C LYS A 79 -25.35 4.44 13.41
N PHE A 80 -24.10 4.23 13.82
CA PHE A 80 -23.57 2.92 14.20
C PHE A 80 -22.84 2.99 15.54
N GLU A 81 -22.82 1.85 16.22
CA GLU A 81 -21.95 1.69 17.39
C GLU A 81 -20.49 1.82 16.97
N ARG A 82 -19.67 2.36 17.89
CA ARG A 82 -18.23 2.44 17.68
C ARG A 82 -17.70 1.03 17.40
N VAL A 83 -17.18 0.83 16.21
CA VAL A 83 -16.36 -0.34 15.96
C VAL A 83 -15.19 -0.20 16.94
N PRO A 84 -14.95 -1.16 17.84
CA PRO A 84 -13.71 -1.14 18.56
C PRO A 84 -12.64 -1.02 17.46
N VAL A 85 -11.89 0.07 17.49
CA VAL A 85 -10.60 0.06 16.83
C VAL A 85 -9.89 -1.05 17.62
N VAL A 86 -9.95 -2.28 17.11
CA VAL A 86 -8.86 -3.17 17.34
C VAL A 86 -7.74 -2.34 16.73
N GLU A 87 -7.05 -1.59 17.61
CA GLU A 87 -5.67 -1.31 17.31
C GLU A 87 -5.19 -2.68 16.88
N MET A 88 -5.10 -2.91 15.58
CA MET A 88 -4.18 -3.91 15.10
C MET A 88 -2.91 -3.43 15.76
N LYS A 89 -2.59 -4.04 16.91
CA LYS A 89 -1.32 -3.82 17.60
C LYS A 89 -0.36 -3.95 16.44
N ALA A 90 0.17 -2.80 16.02
CA ALA A 90 1.10 -2.77 14.92
C ALA A 90 2.07 -3.86 15.29
N GLN A 91 2.05 -4.96 14.55
CA GLN A 91 2.93 -6.08 14.87
C GLN A 91 4.30 -5.43 14.92
N PRO A 92 5.08 -5.59 16.01
CA PRO A 92 6.31 -4.85 16.14
C PRO A 92 7.08 -5.09 14.85
N ARG A 93 7.29 -4.01 14.08
CA ARG A 93 7.97 -4.08 12.78
C ARG A 93 9.27 -4.82 12.99
N ASN A 94 9.55 -5.79 12.13
CA ASN A 94 10.79 -6.53 12.21
C ASN A 94 11.95 -5.56 11.90
N PRO A 95 12.84 -5.23 12.88
CA PRO A 95 13.91 -4.26 12.68
C PRO A 95 14.91 -4.69 11.59
N ARG A 96 14.89 -5.96 11.21
CA ARG A 96 15.74 -6.53 10.16
C ARG A 96 14.99 -6.78 8.86
N GLN A 97 13.74 -6.37 8.74
CA GLN A 97 12.99 -6.55 7.50
C GLN A 97 13.03 -5.28 6.66
N VAL A 98 13.36 -5.48 5.41
CA VAL A 98 13.44 -4.46 4.37
C VAL A 98 12.35 -4.73 3.35
N PHE A 99 11.59 -3.71 3.01
CA PHE A 99 10.71 -3.73 1.83
C PHE A 99 11.47 -3.16 0.64
N LEU A 100 11.65 -3.95 -0.41
CA LEU A 100 12.37 -3.57 -1.62
C LEU A 100 11.38 -3.31 -2.76
N SER A 101 11.10 -2.03 -3.01
CA SER A 101 10.21 -1.56 -4.09
C SER A 101 10.99 -1.39 -5.39
N HIS A 102 10.50 -1.97 -6.48
CA HIS A 102 11.13 -1.92 -7.78
C HIS A 102 10.11 -2.02 -8.92
N ALA A 103 10.45 -1.54 -10.10
CA ALA A 103 9.69 -1.82 -11.30
C ALA A 103 10.01 -3.24 -11.81
N HIS A 104 9.06 -3.84 -12.52
CA HIS A 104 9.23 -5.20 -13.07
C HIS A 104 10.47 -5.33 -13.95
N GLU A 105 10.78 -4.31 -14.71
CA GLU A 105 11.93 -4.27 -15.61
C GLU A 105 13.29 -4.23 -14.87
N ASP A 106 13.28 -3.91 -13.59
CA ASP A 106 14.48 -3.79 -12.75
C ASP A 106 14.67 -5.01 -11.83
N VAL A 107 13.89 -6.09 -12.06
CA VAL A 107 13.84 -7.28 -11.19
C VAL A 107 15.20 -7.96 -11.01
N ASP A 108 16.02 -8.05 -12.06
CA ASP A 108 17.34 -8.72 -12.00
C ASP A 108 18.26 -8.02 -10.99
N PHE A 109 18.27 -6.68 -11.00
CA PHE A 109 19.04 -5.92 -10.02
C PHE A 109 18.43 -6.06 -8.62
N ALA A 110 17.12 -6.01 -8.50
CA ALA A 110 16.40 -6.17 -7.24
C ALA A 110 16.71 -7.54 -6.59
N LEU A 111 16.71 -8.63 -7.37
CA LEU A 111 17.05 -9.96 -6.89
C LEU A 111 18.50 -10.05 -6.40
N ARG A 112 19.44 -9.44 -7.14
CA ARG A 112 20.83 -9.38 -6.72
C ARG A 112 20.98 -8.63 -5.40
N LEU A 113 20.40 -7.45 -5.29
CA LEU A 113 20.45 -6.64 -4.07
C LEU A 113 19.77 -7.38 -2.91
N ALA A 114 18.62 -7.98 -3.13
CA ALA A 114 17.90 -8.76 -2.12
C ALA A 114 18.76 -9.93 -1.60
N LYS A 115 19.51 -10.62 -2.50
CA LYS A 115 20.41 -11.67 -2.09
C LYS A 115 21.51 -11.15 -1.17
N ASP A 116 22.19 -10.06 -1.56
CA ASP A 116 23.30 -9.50 -0.78
C ASP A 116 22.82 -8.98 0.59
N LEU A 117 21.61 -8.38 0.65
CA LEU A 117 20.98 -7.98 1.91
C LEU A 117 20.64 -9.18 2.80
N ARG A 118 20.15 -10.28 2.21
CA ARG A 118 19.88 -11.53 2.96
C ARG A 118 21.19 -12.17 3.47
N ASP A 119 22.23 -12.16 2.66
CA ASP A 119 23.57 -12.63 3.05
C ASP A 119 24.16 -11.79 4.20
N ALA A 120 23.78 -10.50 4.30
CA ALA A 120 24.09 -9.61 5.41
C ALA A 120 23.16 -9.80 6.64
N GLY A 121 22.21 -10.76 6.61
CA GLY A 121 21.33 -11.11 7.74
C GLY A 121 20.04 -10.30 7.84
N LEU A 122 19.65 -9.62 6.76
CA LEU A 122 18.35 -8.94 6.66
C LEU A 122 17.28 -9.85 6.06
N SER A 123 16.04 -9.65 6.46
CA SER A 123 14.89 -10.22 5.76
C SER A 123 14.46 -9.25 4.67
N VAL A 124 14.28 -9.73 3.45
CA VAL A 124 13.88 -8.85 2.32
C VAL A 124 12.53 -9.30 1.80
N TRP A 125 11.57 -8.40 1.88
CA TRP A 125 10.27 -8.50 1.25
C TRP A 125 10.29 -7.80 -0.11
N MET A 126 9.91 -8.51 -1.16
CA MET A 126 9.78 -7.97 -2.52
C MET A 126 8.77 -8.80 -3.32
N THR A 127 8.08 -8.20 -4.26
CA THR A 127 7.22 -8.90 -5.21
C THR A 127 8.05 -9.50 -6.37
N PRO A 128 7.69 -10.68 -6.92
CA PRO A 128 6.63 -11.59 -6.51
C PRO A 128 7.01 -12.58 -5.40
N ASP A 129 8.31 -12.68 -5.05
CA ASP A 129 8.87 -13.76 -4.23
C ASP A 129 8.26 -13.89 -2.82
N SER A 130 7.76 -12.78 -2.28
CA SER A 130 7.24 -12.73 -0.90
C SER A 130 5.73 -12.92 -0.81
N VAL A 131 5.03 -13.09 -1.93
CA VAL A 131 3.60 -13.37 -1.98
C VAL A 131 3.36 -14.86 -1.86
N GLN A 132 2.55 -15.27 -0.87
CA GLN A 132 2.27 -16.70 -0.65
C GLN A 132 1.25 -17.23 -1.67
N PRO A 133 1.31 -18.52 -2.03
CA PRO A 133 0.29 -19.12 -2.89
C PRO A 133 -1.10 -18.96 -2.29
N GLY A 134 -2.04 -18.36 -3.06
CA GLY A 134 -3.40 -18.07 -2.61
C GLY A 134 -3.59 -16.78 -1.84
N GLU A 135 -2.51 -16.06 -1.54
CA GLU A 135 -2.57 -14.74 -0.92
C GLU A 135 -2.93 -13.67 -1.98
N GLN A 136 -3.81 -12.74 -1.60
CA GLN A 136 -4.12 -11.60 -2.45
C GLN A 136 -2.95 -10.62 -2.48
N TRP A 137 -2.57 -10.19 -3.66
CA TRP A 137 -1.40 -9.35 -3.90
C TRP A 137 -1.39 -8.05 -3.08
N ALA A 138 -2.53 -7.36 -3.01
CA ALA A 138 -2.64 -6.12 -2.26
C ALA A 138 -2.42 -6.35 -0.75
N SER A 139 -3.04 -7.39 -0.19
CA SER A 139 -2.87 -7.73 1.23
C SER A 139 -1.45 -8.18 1.54
N ALA A 140 -0.78 -8.88 0.62
CA ALA A 140 0.62 -9.25 0.77
C ALA A 140 1.54 -8.03 0.82
N ILE A 141 1.30 -7.05 -0.06
CA ILE A 141 2.07 -5.79 -0.10
C ILE A 141 1.84 -4.97 1.17
N GLU A 142 0.58 -4.77 1.59
CA GLU A 142 0.25 -4.08 2.85
C GLU A 142 0.97 -4.76 4.03
N ARG A 143 0.88 -6.09 4.13
CA ARG A 143 1.59 -6.86 5.16
C ARG A 143 3.10 -6.65 5.08
N GLY A 144 3.69 -6.74 3.90
CA GLY A 144 5.14 -6.54 3.70
C GLY A 144 5.60 -5.15 4.14
N LEU A 145 4.81 -4.11 3.84
CA LEU A 145 5.06 -2.75 4.30
C LEU A 145 4.90 -2.64 5.82
N ASP A 146 3.82 -3.17 6.39
CA ASP A 146 3.54 -3.08 7.83
C ASP A 146 4.57 -3.81 8.69
N GLU A 147 5.11 -4.92 8.21
CA GLU A 147 6.13 -5.71 8.90
C GLU A 147 7.54 -5.12 8.76
N SER A 148 7.81 -4.31 7.73
CA SER A 148 9.14 -3.79 7.44
C SER A 148 9.48 -2.56 8.26
N LYS A 149 10.78 -2.40 8.61
CA LYS A 149 11.31 -1.20 9.26
C LYS A 149 12.04 -0.28 8.28
N MET A 150 12.56 -0.83 7.19
CA MET A 150 13.24 -0.08 6.13
C MET A 150 12.48 -0.24 4.80
N PHE A 151 12.35 0.85 4.08
CA PHE A 151 11.80 0.90 2.73
C PHE A 151 12.89 1.33 1.75
N ILE A 152 13.30 0.41 0.88
CA ILE A 152 14.22 0.68 -0.22
C ILE A 152 13.41 0.84 -1.49
N VAL A 153 13.63 1.93 -2.23
CA VAL A 153 13.05 2.14 -3.56
C VAL A 153 14.14 2.26 -4.61
N LEU A 154 14.10 1.42 -5.63
CA LEU A 154 15.00 1.52 -6.78
C LEU A 154 14.55 2.67 -7.68
N LEU A 155 15.44 3.64 -7.91
CA LEU A 155 15.18 4.80 -8.75
C LEU A 155 15.76 4.56 -10.14
N THR A 156 14.86 4.38 -11.11
CA THR A 156 15.14 4.18 -12.54
C THR A 156 14.09 4.91 -13.39
N PRO A 157 14.31 5.08 -14.70
CA PRO A 157 13.28 5.58 -15.61
C PRO A 157 12.00 4.72 -15.66
N ASN A 158 12.08 3.44 -15.28
CA ASN A 158 10.94 2.52 -15.21
C ASN A 158 10.18 2.71 -13.90
N SER A 159 10.89 2.74 -12.77
CA SER A 159 10.26 2.86 -11.46
C SER A 159 9.48 4.16 -11.29
N VAL A 160 9.97 5.29 -11.83
CA VAL A 160 9.27 6.58 -11.74
C VAL A 160 7.96 6.62 -12.55
N LYS A 161 7.79 5.71 -13.51
CA LYS A 161 6.56 5.54 -14.28
C LYS A 161 5.63 4.47 -13.70
N SER A 162 6.15 3.61 -12.81
CA SER A 162 5.39 2.52 -12.22
C SER A 162 4.36 3.04 -11.22
N ARG A 163 3.09 2.76 -11.48
CA ARG A 163 1.97 3.09 -10.56
C ARG A 163 2.13 2.37 -9.22
N TRP A 164 2.73 1.17 -9.22
CA TRP A 164 2.98 0.38 -8.02
C TRP A 164 4.06 1.01 -7.15
N VAL A 165 5.24 1.22 -7.71
CA VAL A 165 6.35 1.86 -7.00
C VAL A 165 5.92 3.22 -6.43
N LYS A 166 5.12 3.98 -7.19
CA LYS A 166 4.58 5.26 -6.71
C LYS A 166 3.70 5.10 -5.48
N LYS A 167 2.82 4.10 -5.45
CA LYS A 167 1.92 3.87 -4.30
C LYS A 167 2.66 3.38 -3.07
N GLU A 168 3.55 2.42 -3.23
CA GLU A 168 4.41 1.92 -2.15
C GLU A 168 5.26 3.04 -1.55
N THR A 169 5.82 3.88 -2.42
CA THR A 169 6.61 5.05 -2.01
C THR A 169 5.77 6.08 -1.25
N LEU A 170 4.56 6.38 -1.72
CA LEU A 170 3.66 7.31 -1.02
C LEU A 170 3.25 6.76 0.34
N HIS A 171 2.92 5.46 0.42
CA HIS A 171 2.61 4.81 1.69
C HIS A 171 3.78 4.90 2.68
N ALA A 172 5.01 4.64 2.23
CA ALA A 172 6.19 4.76 3.08
C ALA A 172 6.43 6.20 3.55
N LEU A 173 6.21 7.20 2.68
CA LEU A 173 6.36 8.62 3.01
C LEU A 173 5.28 9.14 3.96
N GLU A 174 4.05 8.61 3.91
CA GLU A 174 2.98 8.95 4.86
C GLU A 174 3.24 8.39 6.26
N HIS A 175 4.18 7.44 6.39
CA HIS A 175 4.57 6.78 7.63
C HIS A 175 6.09 6.91 7.88
N ASP A 176 6.70 8.03 7.50
CA ASP A 176 8.14 8.26 7.60
C ASP A 176 8.67 8.31 9.06
N ASP A 177 7.77 8.48 10.02
CA ASP A 177 8.04 8.35 11.46
C ASP A 177 8.38 6.90 11.86
N VAL A 178 7.93 5.90 11.09
CA VAL A 178 8.14 4.48 11.37
C VAL A 178 9.07 3.77 10.39
N PHE A 179 9.25 4.32 9.17
CA PHE A 179 10.15 3.78 8.15
C PHE A 179 11.49 4.52 8.10
N THR A 180 12.57 3.77 7.91
CA THR A 180 13.80 4.33 7.33
C THR A 180 13.70 4.25 5.81
N ILE A 181 13.60 5.38 5.13
CA ILE A 181 13.47 5.42 3.65
C ILE A 181 14.85 5.56 3.04
N ALA A 182 15.23 4.61 2.20
CA ALA A 182 16.52 4.55 1.51
C ALA A 182 16.31 4.53 -0.02
N PRO A 183 16.30 5.69 -0.70
CA PRO A 183 16.24 5.73 -2.16
C PRO A 183 17.58 5.28 -2.77
N VAL A 184 17.53 4.29 -3.65
CA VAL A 184 18.68 3.71 -4.34
C VAL A 184 18.67 4.15 -5.80
N LEU A 185 19.59 5.03 -6.18
CA LEU A 185 19.74 5.49 -7.56
C LEU A 185 20.50 4.46 -8.38
N LEU A 186 19.78 3.77 -9.25
CA LEU A 186 20.33 2.78 -10.17
C LEU A 186 20.58 3.35 -11.57
N LYS A 187 19.71 4.25 -12.02
CA LYS A 187 19.85 4.99 -13.28
C LYS A 187 19.24 6.37 -13.12
N THR A 188 19.90 7.37 -13.66
CA THR A 188 19.40 8.75 -13.64
C THR A 188 17.97 8.83 -14.16
N CYS A 189 17.07 9.41 -13.36
CA CYS A 189 15.63 9.52 -13.65
C CYS A 189 15.04 10.79 -13.01
N ASP A 190 13.82 11.17 -13.45
CA ASP A 190 13.08 12.29 -12.86
C ASP A 190 12.28 11.82 -11.64
N VAL A 191 12.90 11.88 -10.47
CA VAL A 191 12.35 11.45 -9.19
C VAL A 191 11.08 12.21 -8.80
N ASN A 192 10.86 13.45 -9.33
CA ASN A 192 9.62 14.20 -9.09
C ASN A 192 8.36 13.45 -9.53
N GLN A 193 8.49 12.53 -10.49
CA GLN A 193 7.36 11.71 -10.96
C GLN A 193 6.89 10.71 -9.89
N LEU A 194 7.77 10.28 -8.98
CA LEU A 194 7.39 9.47 -7.82
C LEU A 194 6.88 10.35 -6.68
N SER A 195 7.73 11.24 -6.17
CA SER A 195 7.39 12.16 -5.10
C SER A 195 8.38 13.32 -5.04
N LYS A 196 7.86 14.53 -4.82
CA LYS A 196 8.69 15.72 -4.56
C LYS A 196 9.48 15.60 -3.25
N PHE A 197 9.00 14.86 -2.27
CA PHE A 197 9.69 14.64 -1.00
C PHE A 197 10.99 13.85 -1.18
N LEU A 198 11.02 12.89 -2.09
CA LEU A 198 12.24 12.12 -2.37
C LEU A 198 13.35 12.98 -2.96
N THR A 199 13.06 14.09 -3.62
CA THR A 199 14.10 14.98 -4.18
C THR A 199 14.95 15.66 -3.10
N GLN A 200 14.47 15.70 -1.87
CA GLN A 200 15.18 16.27 -0.72
C GLN A 200 15.92 15.20 0.10
N THR A 201 15.74 13.93 -0.26
CA THR A 201 16.39 12.80 0.42
C THR A 201 17.69 12.46 -0.27
N GLN A 202 18.74 12.17 0.50
CA GLN A 202 20.02 11.72 -0.05
C GLN A 202 19.86 10.33 -0.67
N TYR A 203 20.30 10.17 -1.93
CA TYR A 203 20.27 8.88 -2.63
C TYR A 203 21.52 8.08 -2.36
N ILE A 204 21.36 6.75 -2.24
CA ILE A 204 22.47 5.81 -2.26
C ILE A 204 22.74 5.48 -3.74
N ASN A 205 23.93 5.80 -4.23
CA ASN A 205 24.23 5.73 -5.66
C ASN A 205 24.86 4.40 -6.04
N PHE A 206 24.14 3.60 -6.82
CA PHE A 206 24.57 2.34 -7.41
C PHE A 206 24.93 2.45 -8.90
N GLU A 207 24.71 3.62 -9.53
CA GLU A 207 24.90 3.82 -10.97
C GLU A 207 26.37 3.62 -11.39
N ARG A 208 27.29 3.98 -10.52
CA ARG A 208 28.74 3.95 -10.81
C ARG A 208 29.44 2.70 -10.30
N ASP A 209 29.09 2.24 -9.12
CA ASP A 209 29.78 1.15 -8.43
C ASP A 209 28.81 0.45 -7.47
N TYR A 210 28.54 -0.82 -7.75
CA TYR A 210 27.64 -1.64 -6.94
C TYR A 210 28.17 -1.88 -5.53
N GLY A 211 29.48 -2.17 -5.39
CA GLY A 211 30.11 -2.47 -4.11
C GLY A 211 30.04 -1.27 -3.15
N ARG A 212 30.39 -0.09 -3.65
CA ARG A 212 30.27 1.16 -2.87
C ARG A 212 28.83 1.50 -2.52
N GLY A 213 27.90 1.24 -3.44
CA GLY A 213 26.47 1.42 -3.15
C GLY A 213 26.01 0.50 -2.02
N LEU A 214 26.44 -0.76 -2.04
CA LEU A 214 26.10 -1.74 -1.02
C LEU A 214 26.71 -1.41 0.35
N GLU A 215 27.94 -0.92 0.39
CA GLU A 215 28.60 -0.47 1.63
C GLU A 215 27.93 0.76 2.25
N ALA A 216 27.26 1.58 1.43
CA ALA A 216 26.58 2.80 1.87
C ALA A 216 25.12 2.55 2.30
N LEU A 217 24.57 1.38 1.98
CA LEU A 217 23.21 0.97 2.32
C LEU A 217 23.14 0.31 3.70
#